data_de98a7929d60f318be0f8b5f7d985ac6
#
_entry.id   de98a7929d60f318be0f8b5f7d985ac6
#
_cell.length_a   1.000
_cell.length_b   1.000
_cell.length_c   1.000
_cell.angle_alpha   90.00
_cell.angle_beta   90.00
_cell.angle_gamma   90.00
#
_symmetry.space_group_name_H-M   'P 1'
#
loop_
_entity.id
_entity.type
_entity.pdbx_description
1 polymer ?
#
loop_
_entity_poly.entity_id
_entity_poly.type
_entity_poly.pdbx_seq_one_letter_code
_entity_poly.pdbx_strand_id
1 'polypeptide(L)'
;MNYIIDSCVWIDFFVRKIHFEEISSLLIDNIAYTNDAILSELLPSARKNKELDFIECLSGIDTLSLEIDWNEVQEIQYECLKSGINKIGLIDIVIAQNATQNEMGIFSTDRHMELLSRKMGFKLKTK
;
A
#
# COMPACT_ATOMS: atom_id res chain seq x y z
N MET A 1 -5.98 -8.22 -12.56
CA MET A 1 -4.97 -7.23 -12.14
C MET A 1 -4.46 -7.57 -10.76
N ASN A 2 -3.18 -7.40 -10.54
CA ASN A 2 -2.57 -7.59 -9.23
C ASN A 2 -2.62 -6.29 -8.42
N TYR A 3 -2.70 -6.42 -7.10
CA TYR A 3 -2.85 -5.26 -6.20
C TYR A 3 -1.86 -5.33 -5.05
N ILE A 4 -1.26 -4.19 -4.74
CA ILE A 4 -0.59 -3.97 -3.46
C ILE A 4 -1.68 -3.52 -2.48
N ILE A 5 -1.79 -4.18 -1.33
CA ILE A 5 -2.76 -3.80 -0.29
C ILE A 5 -2.06 -2.86 0.70
N ASP A 6 -2.56 -1.63 0.77
CA ASP A 6 -2.01 -0.60 1.66
C ASP A 6 -2.24 -0.94 3.13
N SER A 7 -1.40 -0.40 4.00
CA SER A 7 -1.45 -0.68 5.44
C SER A 7 -2.80 -0.35 6.07
N CYS A 8 -3.44 0.75 5.66
CA CYS A 8 -4.74 1.14 6.20
C CYS A 8 -5.83 0.07 5.94
N VAL A 9 -5.79 -0.58 4.79
CA VAL A 9 -6.75 -1.63 4.43
C VAL A 9 -6.47 -2.89 5.25
N TRP A 10 -5.20 -3.25 5.44
CA TRP A 10 -4.83 -4.37 6.31
C TRP A 10 -5.29 -4.15 7.75
N ILE A 11 -5.13 -2.95 8.27
CA ILE A 11 -5.57 -2.60 9.63
C ILE A 11 -7.11 -2.70 9.71
N ASP A 12 -7.82 -2.16 8.73
CA ASP A 12 -9.28 -2.27 8.68
C ASP A 12 -9.73 -3.73 8.67
N PHE A 13 -9.05 -4.56 7.91
CA PHE A 13 -9.36 -5.98 7.81
C PHE A 13 -9.14 -6.71 9.15
N PHE A 14 -7.97 -6.54 9.76
CA PHE A 14 -7.61 -7.29 10.96
C PHE A 14 -8.20 -6.72 12.25
N VAL A 15 -8.21 -5.40 12.39
CA VAL A 15 -8.66 -4.75 13.63
C VAL A 15 -10.16 -4.48 13.60
N ARG A 16 -10.66 -3.92 12.49
CA ARG A 16 -12.06 -3.50 12.38
C ARG A 16 -12.96 -4.51 11.71
N LYS A 17 -12.39 -5.59 11.18
CA LYS A 17 -13.12 -6.64 10.46
C LYS A 17 -13.89 -6.12 9.24
N ILE A 18 -13.29 -5.16 8.53
CA ILE A 18 -13.85 -4.58 7.31
C ILE A 18 -13.09 -5.13 6.10
N HIS A 19 -13.68 -5.07 4.92
CA HIS A 19 -13.09 -5.52 3.64
C HIS A 19 -12.81 -7.03 3.57
N PHE A 20 -13.52 -7.81 4.38
CA PHE A 20 -13.26 -9.26 4.45
C PHE A 20 -13.41 -9.93 3.07
N GLU A 21 -14.51 -9.63 2.36
CA GLU A 21 -14.77 -10.27 1.08
C GLU A 21 -13.74 -9.86 0.03
N GLU A 22 -13.41 -8.57 -0.02
CA GLU A 22 -12.48 -8.02 -1.00
C GLU A 22 -11.08 -8.59 -0.79
N ILE A 23 -10.60 -8.60 0.44
CA ILE A 23 -9.26 -9.14 0.74
C ILE A 23 -9.23 -10.65 0.55
N SER A 24 -10.25 -11.37 1.01
CA SER A 24 -10.34 -12.81 0.82
C SER A 24 -10.29 -13.19 -0.66
N SER A 25 -11.00 -12.44 -1.50
CA SER A 25 -10.98 -12.65 -2.95
C SER A 25 -9.57 -12.47 -3.53
N LEU A 26 -8.88 -11.41 -3.13
CA LEU A 26 -7.51 -11.15 -3.60
C LEU A 26 -6.54 -12.24 -3.14
N LEU A 27 -6.71 -12.74 -1.92
CA LEU A 27 -5.86 -13.81 -1.38
C LEU A 27 -6.13 -15.15 -2.08
N ILE A 28 -7.39 -15.49 -2.29
CA ILE A 28 -7.78 -16.72 -2.98
C ILE A 28 -7.24 -16.74 -4.40
N ASP A 29 -7.33 -15.60 -5.10
CA ASP A 29 -6.86 -15.47 -6.47
C ASP A 29 -5.35 -15.28 -6.57
N ASN A 30 -4.66 -15.19 -5.44
CA ASN A 30 -3.21 -14.99 -5.34
C ASN A 30 -2.73 -13.76 -6.11
N ILE A 31 -3.46 -12.67 -5.98
CA ILE A 31 -3.15 -11.39 -6.64
C ILE A 31 -2.90 -10.25 -5.65
N ALA A 32 -2.71 -10.59 -4.38
CA ALA A 32 -2.37 -9.63 -3.31
C ALA A 32 -0.86 -9.61 -3.11
N TYR A 33 -0.30 -8.41 -3.04
CA TYR A 33 1.13 -8.18 -2.88
C TYR A 33 1.39 -7.17 -1.78
N THR A 34 2.60 -7.19 -1.24
CA THR A 34 3.09 -6.23 -0.26
C THR A 34 4.52 -5.83 -0.60
N ASN A 35 5.10 -4.99 0.22
CA ASN A 35 6.50 -4.61 0.15
C ASN A 35 7.01 -4.27 1.54
N ASP A 36 8.31 -4.06 1.68
CA ASP A 36 8.92 -3.80 2.98
C ASP A 36 8.49 -2.47 3.60
N ALA A 37 8.08 -1.48 2.80
CA ALA A 37 7.54 -0.23 3.33
C ALA A 37 6.24 -0.48 4.09
N ILE A 38 5.32 -1.24 3.50
CA ILE A 38 4.05 -1.60 4.13
C ILE A 38 4.28 -2.51 5.34
N LEU A 39 5.13 -3.52 5.21
CA LEU A 39 5.45 -4.42 6.32
C LEU A 39 6.07 -3.69 7.49
N SER A 40 6.89 -2.66 7.22
CA SER A 40 7.51 -1.85 8.27
C SER A 40 6.49 -0.98 9.01
N GLU A 41 5.39 -0.64 8.37
CA GLU A 41 4.29 0.04 9.03
C GLU A 41 3.43 -0.90 9.89
N LEU A 42 3.30 -2.16 9.49
CA LEU A 42 2.38 -3.11 10.12
C LEU A 42 3.02 -3.99 11.19
N LEU A 43 4.19 -4.55 10.89
CA LEU A 43 4.78 -5.60 11.74
C LEU A 43 5.20 -5.14 13.14
N PRO A 44 5.78 -3.93 13.34
CA PRO A 44 6.15 -3.52 14.69
C PRO A 44 4.98 -3.48 15.66
N SER A 45 3.84 -2.93 15.24
CA SER A 45 2.63 -2.88 16.06
C SER A 45 2.02 -4.26 16.26
N ALA A 46 1.97 -5.06 15.21
CA ALA A 46 1.46 -6.43 15.28
C ALA A 46 2.28 -7.28 16.26
N ARG A 47 3.61 -7.13 16.25
CA ARG A 47 4.50 -7.82 17.19
C ARG A 47 4.27 -7.36 18.62
N LYS A 48 4.19 -6.05 18.83
CA LYS A 48 3.93 -5.49 20.17
C LYS A 48 2.62 -6.01 20.75
N ASN A 49 1.58 -6.07 19.93
CA ASN A 49 0.25 -6.51 20.35
C ASN A 49 0.05 -8.02 20.26
N LYS A 50 1.09 -8.77 19.92
CA LYS A 50 1.07 -10.24 19.81
C LYS A 50 -0.04 -10.75 18.88
N GLU A 51 -0.26 -10.07 17.79
CA GLU A 51 -1.24 -10.44 16.75
C GLU A 51 -0.65 -11.51 15.84
N LEU A 52 -0.51 -12.73 16.35
CA LEU A 52 0.22 -13.81 15.66
C LEU A 52 -0.46 -14.22 14.35
N ASP A 53 -1.79 -14.26 14.33
CA ASP A 53 -2.54 -14.62 13.10
C ASP A 53 -2.30 -13.59 12.00
N PHE A 54 -2.24 -12.32 12.36
CA PHE A 54 -1.95 -11.25 11.40
C PHE A 54 -0.54 -11.38 10.84
N ILE A 55 0.43 -11.59 11.72
CA ILE A 55 1.83 -11.77 11.32
C ILE A 55 1.96 -12.97 10.37
N GLU A 56 1.31 -14.07 10.69
CA GLU A 56 1.33 -15.27 9.84
C GLU A 56 0.69 -15.00 8.48
N CYS A 57 -0.45 -14.32 8.45
CA CYS A 57 -1.10 -13.93 7.21
C CYS A 57 -0.17 -13.09 6.33
N LEU A 58 0.45 -12.07 6.90
CA LEU A 58 1.38 -11.20 6.16
C LEU A 58 2.59 -11.96 5.64
N SER A 59 3.07 -12.95 6.38
CA SER A 59 4.24 -13.75 5.95
C SER A 59 3.94 -14.59 4.72
N GLY A 60 2.68 -14.86 4.43
CA GLY A 60 2.27 -15.61 3.25
C GLY A 60 2.00 -14.77 2.01
N ILE A 61 2.12 -13.46 2.11
CA ILE A 61 1.88 -12.54 0.98
C ILE A 61 3.17 -12.35 0.18
N ASP A 62 3.06 -12.38 -1.14
CA ASP A 62 4.20 -12.13 -2.02
C ASP A 62 4.72 -10.71 -1.82
N THR A 63 6.02 -10.59 -1.59
CA THR A 63 6.68 -9.32 -1.31
C THR A 63 7.41 -8.84 -2.55
N LEU A 64 7.09 -7.63 -3.01
CA LEU A 64 7.81 -6.98 -4.10
C LEU A 64 9.06 -6.30 -3.56
N SER A 65 10.17 -6.40 -4.29
CA SER A 65 11.34 -5.62 -3.94
C SER A 65 11.11 -4.14 -4.26
N LEU A 66 11.68 -3.27 -3.44
CA LEU A 66 11.59 -1.83 -3.64
C LEU A 66 12.80 -1.36 -4.45
N GLU A 67 12.53 -0.93 -5.68
CA GLU A 67 13.54 -0.34 -6.57
C GLU A 67 13.32 1.18 -6.58
N ILE A 68 13.75 1.85 -5.51
CA ILE A 68 13.40 3.24 -5.28
C ILE A 68 14.21 4.16 -6.19
N ASP A 69 13.52 4.90 -7.04
CA ASP A 69 14.08 5.98 -7.84
C ASP A 69 13.85 7.30 -7.06
N TRP A 70 14.87 7.72 -6.34
CA TRP A 70 14.78 8.90 -5.48
C TRP A 70 14.58 10.19 -6.27
N ASN A 71 15.09 10.28 -7.50
CA ASN A 71 14.87 11.45 -8.34
C ASN A 71 13.39 11.59 -8.68
N GLU A 72 12.72 10.50 -9.02
CA GLU A 72 11.28 10.52 -9.28
C GLU A 72 10.50 10.85 -8.01
N VAL A 73 10.87 10.27 -6.87
CA VAL A 73 10.22 10.55 -5.58
C VAL A 73 10.29 12.04 -5.25
N GLN A 74 11.47 12.65 -5.43
CA GLN A 74 11.67 14.08 -5.19
C GLN A 74 10.82 14.92 -6.13
N GLU A 75 10.74 14.56 -7.39
CA GLU A 75 9.95 15.29 -8.39
C GLU A 75 8.46 15.23 -8.07
N ILE A 76 7.96 14.05 -7.70
CA ILE A 76 6.55 13.90 -7.32
C ILE A 76 6.24 14.72 -6.06
N GLN A 77 7.12 14.68 -5.07
CA GLN A 77 6.96 15.48 -3.86
C GLN A 77 6.94 16.98 -4.17
N TYR A 78 7.86 17.42 -5.03
CA TYR A 78 7.90 18.82 -5.45
C TYR A 78 6.60 19.24 -6.14
N GLU A 79 6.10 18.43 -7.06
CA GLU A 79 4.85 18.73 -7.75
C GLU A 79 3.65 18.76 -6.82
N CYS A 80 3.60 17.88 -5.84
CA CYS A 80 2.55 17.88 -4.82
C CYS A 80 2.58 19.18 -4.02
N LEU A 81 3.74 19.59 -3.55
CA LEU A 81 3.89 20.84 -2.80
C LEU A 81 3.53 22.05 -3.66
N LYS A 82 3.95 22.07 -4.90
CA LYS A 82 3.63 23.15 -5.85
C LYS A 82 2.13 23.27 -6.10
N SER A 83 1.42 22.15 -6.09
CA SER A 83 -0.05 22.11 -6.28
C SER A 83 -0.82 22.36 -5.00
N GLY A 84 -0.15 22.69 -3.90
CA GLY A 84 -0.79 22.93 -2.60
C GLY A 84 -1.19 21.66 -1.86
N ILE A 85 -0.73 20.50 -2.31
CA ILE A 85 -0.98 19.23 -1.64
C ILE A 85 0.13 19.02 -0.62
N ASN A 86 -0.17 19.34 0.63
CA ASN A 86 0.77 19.19 1.73
C ASN A 86 0.56 17.83 2.41
N LYS A 87 1.60 17.35 3.07
CA LYS A 87 1.54 16.19 3.97
C LYS A 87 1.43 14.83 3.27
N ILE A 88 1.71 14.73 1.97
CA ILE A 88 1.92 13.42 1.38
C ILE A 88 3.28 12.91 1.86
N GLY A 89 3.28 11.78 2.57
CA GLY A 89 4.50 11.20 3.10
C GLY A 89 5.36 10.57 2.01
N LEU A 90 6.66 10.55 2.24
CA LEU A 90 7.60 9.90 1.31
C LEU A 90 7.27 8.42 1.12
N ILE A 91 6.83 7.74 2.18
CA ILE A 91 6.49 6.32 2.11
C ILE A 91 5.31 6.09 1.18
N ASP A 92 4.30 6.95 1.18
CA ASP A 92 3.17 6.84 0.25
C ASP A 92 3.65 6.93 -1.19
N ILE A 93 4.56 7.84 -1.48
CA ILE A 93 5.13 8.00 -2.82
C ILE A 93 5.94 6.76 -3.21
N VAL A 94 6.72 6.21 -2.28
CA VAL A 94 7.50 4.99 -2.51
C VAL A 94 6.58 3.81 -2.83
N ILE A 95 5.48 3.65 -2.10
CA ILE A 95 4.50 2.59 -2.35
C ILE A 95 3.85 2.79 -3.72
N ALA A 96 3.45 4.01 -4.04
CA ALA A 96 2.84 4.33 -5.34
C ALA A 96 3.82 4.08 -6.49
N GLN A 97 5.09 4.43 -6.31
CA GLN A 97 6.13 4.14 -7.30
C GLN A 97 6.31 2.63 -7.51
N ASN A 98 6.34 1.88 -6.41
CA ASN A 98 6.48 0.43 -6.47
C ASN A 98 5.33 -0.22 -7.26
N ALA A 99 4.11 0.23 -7.04
CA ALA A 99 2.95 -0.24 -7.81
C ALA A 99 3.09 0.10 -9.29
N THR A 100 3.46 1.32 -9.60
CA THR A 100 3.61 1.79 -10.98
C THR A 100 4.69 1.01 -11.73
N GLN A 101 5.83 0.79 -11.09
CA GLN A 101 6.93 0.03 -11.68
C GLN A 101 6.55 -1.42 -12.00
N ASN A 102 5.66 -1.98 -11.21
CA ASN A 102 5.23 -3.38 -11.37
C ASN A 102 3.88 -3.52 -12.10
N GLU A 103 3.38 -2.42 -12.64
CA GLU A 103 2.10 -2.40 -13.37
C GLU A 103 0.95 -2.97 -12.53
N MET A 104 0.93 -2.65 -11.24
CA MET A 104 -0.08 -3.10 -10.30
C MET A 104 -0.99 -1.97 -9.87
N GLY A 105 -2.20 -2.32 -9.41
CA GLY A 105 -3.06 -1.39 -8.70
C GLY A 105 -2.71 -1.34 -7.22
N ILE A 106 -3.33 -0.42 -6.52
CA ILE A 106 -3.24 -0.33 -5.06
C ILE A 106 -4.65 -0.41 -4.48
N PHE A 107 -4.83 -1.21 -3.44
CA PHE A 107 -6.05 -1.20 -2.65
C PHE A 107 -5.79 -0.32 -1.43
N SER A 108 -6.43 0.85 -1.38
CA SER A 108 -6.25 1.82 -0.30
C SER A 108 -7.50 2.67 -0.14
N THR A 109 -7.77 3.06 1.09
CA THR A 109 -8.84 4.03 1.42
C THR A 109 -8.24 5.39 1.81
N ASP A 110 -6.93 5.55 1.71
CA ASP A 110 -6.24 6.79 2.04
C ASP A 110 -6.43 7.82 0.92
N ARG A 111 -6.84 9.02 1.30
CA ARG A 111 -7.03 10.13 0.37
C ARG A 111 -5.73 10.50 -0.38
N HIS A 112 -4.57 10.35 0.26
CA HIS A 112 -3.29 10.63 -0.39
C HIS A 112 -3.03 9.66 -1.55
N MET A 113 -3.43 8.40 -1.39
CA MET A 113 -3.31 7.43 -2.49
C MET A 113 -4.25 7.76 -3.65
N GLU A 114 -5.42 8.32 -3.37
CA GLU A 114 -6.30 8.79 -4.42
C GLU A 114 -5.65 9.92 -5.23
N LEU A 115 -5.03 10.88 -4.55
CA LEU A 115 -4.32 11.97 -5.22
C LEU A 115 -3.14 11.45 -6.05
N LEU A 116 -2.36 10.53 -5.49
CA LEU A 116 -1.22 9.93 -6.19
C LEU A 116 -1.67 9.08 -7.39
N SER A 117 -2.81 8.39 -7.30
CA SER A 117 -3.29 7.58 -8.41
C SER A 117 -3.64 8.46 -9.62
N ARG A 118 -4.22 9.62 -9.38
CA ARG A 118 -4.52 10.59 -10.46
C ARG A 118 -3.24 11.11 -11.10
N LYS A 119 -2.21 11.35 -10.29
CA LYS A 119 -0.95 11.92 -10.76
C LYS A 119 -0.09 10.89 -11.47
N MET A 120 -0.02 9.67 -10.95
CA MET A 120 0.90 8.63 -11.42
C MET A 120 0.24 7.60 -12.34
N GLY A 121 -1.08 7.53 -12.35
CA GLY A 121 -1.82 6.73 -13.32
C GLY A 121 -2.03 5.26 -12.93
N PHE A 122 -1.73 4.86 -11.69
CA PHE A 122 -2.05 3.49 -11.27
C PHE A 122 -3.53 3.35 -10.93
N LYS A 123 -4.03 2.12 -11.00
CA LYS A 123 -5.43 1.84 -10.66
C LYS A 123 -5.60 1.80 -9.14
N LEU A 124 -6.60 2.51 -8.64
CA LEU A 124 -6.94 2.51 -7.22
C LEU A 124 -8.21 1.71 -6.98
N LYS A 125 -8.12 0.73 -6.07
CA LYS A 125 -9.27 0.01 -5.53
C LYS A 125 -9.56 0.56 -4.13
N THR A 126 -10.81 0.94 -3.87
CA THR A 126 -11.20 1.52 -2.58
C THR A 126 -12.15 0.62 -1.79
N LYS A 127 -12.65 -0.41 -2.45
CA LYS A 127 -13.49 -1.42 -1.78
C LYS A 127 -13.78 -2.63 -2.67
#